data_43e90677ab3e2e2616bcb7ccb051b6d4
#
_entry.id   43e90677ab3e2e2616bcb7ccb051b6d4
#
_cell.length_a   1.000
_cell.length_b   1.000
_cell.length_c   1.000
_cell.angle_alpha   90.00
_cell.angle_beta   90.00
_cell.angle_gamma   90.00
#
_symmetry.space_group_name_H-M   'P 1'
#
loop_
_entity.id
_entity.type
_entity.pdbx_description
1 polymer ?
#
loop_
_entity_poly.entity_id
_entity_poly.type
_entity_poly.pdbx_seq_one_letter_code
_entity_poly.pdbx_strand_id
1 'polypeptide(L)'
;YGRDEGRQGNESFNVYTYRGKYADLQAAYGNNIRQYYTHYMFYGKNEGRTAEKISTAYTVTFKVNGQTVKTETVEYGHSATAPSNIGSKRYFTGWDKDYSCITKNLEVNAEYKYIYDGADYTSVFNASYYLNTYADLKAAYGDDEEKALWHFANYGRDEGRQGNESFNVY
;
A
#
# COMPACT_ATOMS: atom_id res chain seq x y z
N TYR A 1 -29.12 1.88 5.04
CA TYR A 1 -28.30 0.89 5.76
C TYR A 1 -27.72 -0.15 4.78
N GLY A 2 -28.35 -1.25 4.38
CA GLY A 2 -27.75 -2.37 3.64
C GLY A 2 -26.97 -2.05 2.35
N ARG A 3 -27.32 -1.00 1.60
CA ARG A 3 -26.61 -0.59 0.38
C ARG A 3 -25.24 0.03 0.66
N ASP A 4 -25.11 0.80 1.70
CA ASP A 4 -23.87 1.48 2.07
C ASP A 4 -22.86 0.49 2.70
N GLU A 5 -23.38 -0.63 3.20
CA GLU A 5 -22.60 -1.72 3.78
C GLU A 5 -22.23 -2.81 2.75
N GLY A 6 -22.66 -2.68 1.49
CA GLY A 6 -22.40 -3.66 0.44
C GLY A 6 -23.16 -4.99 0.57
N ARG A 7 -24.21 -5.03 1.40
CA ARG A 7 -24.98 -6.26 1.60
C ARG A 7 -25.71 -6.68 0.32
N GLN A 8 -25.60 -7.96 -0.04
CA GLN A 8 -26.25 -8.52 -1.20
C GLN A 8 -27.76 -8.59 -0.98
N GLY A 9 -28.53 -7.92 -1.86
CA GLY A 9 -29.98 -7.89 -1.81
C GLY A 9 -30.68 -9.03 -2.54
N ASN A 10 -29.96 -9.71 -3.46
CA ASN A 10 -30.42 -10.89 -4.18
C ASN A 10 -29.24 -11.70 -4.72
N GLU A 11 -29.48 -12.91 -5.21
CA GLU A 11 -28.42 -13.82 -5.68
C GLU A 11 -27.74 -13.37 -6.98
N SER A 12 -28.45 -12.59 -7.81
CA SER A 12 -27.98 -12.15 -9.14
C SER A 12 -27.17 -10.84 -9.12
N PHE A 13 -27.04 -10.18 -7.96
CA PHE A 13 -26.29 -8.95 -7.84
C PHE A 13 -25.41 -8.89 -6.59
N ASN A 14 -24.10 -8.88 -6.80
CA ASN A 14 -23.11 -8.58 -5.78
C ASN A 14 -22.36 -7.30 -6.16
N VAL A 15 -22.40 -6.29 -5.31
CA VAL A 15 -21.84 -4.95 -5.60
C VAL A 15 -20.32 -4.97 -5.71
N TYR A 16 -19.63 -5.81 -4.94
CA TYR A 16 -18.18 -5.93 -4.99
C TYR A 16 -17.71 -6.62 -6.28
N THR A 17 -18.47 -7.65 -6.74
CA THR A 17 -18.24 -8.23 -8.06
C THR A 17 -18.46 -7.19 -9.16
N TYR A 18 -19.53 -6.39 -9.05
CA TYR A 18 -19.81 -5.33 -10.01
C TYR A 18 -18.69 -4.29 -10.06
N ARG A 19 -18.24 -3.84 -8.90
CA ARG A 19 -17.08 -2.96 -8.77
C ARG A 19 -15.83 -3.57 -9.39
N GLY A 20 -15.47 -4.81 -9.06
CA GLY A 20 -14.27 -5.47 -9.55
C GLY A 20 -14.24 -5.71 -11.06
N LYS A 21 -15.42 -5.89 -11.70
CA LYS A 21 -15.53 -6.15 -13.15
C LYS A 21 -15.36 -4.90 -14.03
N TYR A 22 -15.74 -3.71 -13.54
CA TYR A 22 -15.90 -2.53 -14.41
C TYR A 22 -14.97 -1.40 -14.00
N ALA A 23 -13.80 -1.32 -14.65
CA ALA A 23 -12.77 -0.33 -14.35
C ALA A 23 -13.22 1.12 -14.62
N ASP A 24 -14.11 1.33 -15.60
CA ASP A 24 -14.72 2.62 -15.87
C ASP A 24 -15.54 3.14 -14.68
N LEU A 25 -16.25 2.24 -14.02
CA LEU A 25 -17.01 2.57 -12.81
C LEU A 25 -16.10 2.78 -11.61
N GLN A 26 -14.98 2.05 -11.53
CA GLN A 26 -13.98 2.28 -10.48
C GLN A 26 -13.37 3.68 -10.61
N ALA A 27 -13.05 4.11 -11.83
CA ALA A 27 -12.55 5.46 -12.09
C ALA A 27 -13.58 6.55 -11.74
N ALA A 28 -14.88 6.28 -12.00
CA ALA A 28 -15.96 7.24 -11.76
C ALA A 28 -16.39 7.33 -10.28
N TYR A 29 -16.44 6.20 -9.57
CA TYR A 29 -17.07 6.10 -8.25
C TYR A 29 -16.11 5.74 -7.11
N GLY A 30 -14.90 5.28 -7.41
CA GLY A 30 -13.91 4.91 -6.40
C GLY A 30 -14.47 3.93 -5.35
N ASN A 31 -14.45 4.33 -4.09
CA ASN A 31 -14.93 3.53 -2.97
C ASN A 31 -16.41 3.76 -2.62
N ASN A 32 -17.14 4.55 -3.41
CA ASN A 32 -18.54 4.85 -3.13
C ASN A 32 -19.46 3.70 -3.56
N ILE A 33 -19.62 2.70 -2.71
CA ILE A 33 -20.41 1.47 -2.96
C ILE A 33 -21.85 1.78 -3.37
N ARG A 34 -22.45 2.83 -2.82
CA ARG A 34 -23.84 3.22 -3.16
C ARG A 34 -24.00 3.57 -4.65
N GLN A 35 -23.00 4.20 -5.27
CA GLN A 35 -23.07 4.58 -6.68
C GLN A 35 -23.11 3.35 -7.61
N TYR A 36 -22.43 2.27 -7.26
CA TYR A 36 -22.47 1.03 -8.05
C TYR A 36 -23.85 0.39 -8.04
N TYR A 37 -24.56 0.41 -6.90
CA TYR A 37 -25.97 -0.03 -6.84
C TYR A 37 -26.85 0.85 -7.72
N THR A 38 -26.71 2.17 -7.60
CA THR A 38 -27.48 3.13 -8.38
C THR A 38 -27.25 2.94 -9.88
N HIS A 39 -25.99 2.84 -10.28
CA HIS A 39 -25.64 2.61 -11.69
C HIS A 39 -26.24 1.30 -12.21
N TYR A 40 -26.08 0.19 -11.47
CA TYR A 40 -26.64 -1.10 -11.91
C TYR A 40 -28.15 -1.06 -12.09
N MET A 41 -28.87 -0.42 -11.17
CA MET A 41 -30.32 -0.34 -11.20
C MET A 41 -30.85 0.47 -12.39
N PHE A 42 -30.24 1.59 -12.70
CA PHE A 42 -30.75 2.54 -13.70
C PHE A 42 -30.15 2.37 -15.10
N TYR A 43 -28.92 1.87 -15.18
CA TYR A 43 -28.14 1.80 -16.43
C TYR A 43 -27.58 0.40 -16.69
N GLY A 44 -26.82 -0.17 -15.75
CA GLY A 44 -26.01 -1.34 -15.95
C GLY A 44 -26.75 -2.58 -16.45
N LYS A 45 -27.99 -2.79 -16.01
CA LYS A 45 -28.85 -3.88 -16.53
C LYS A 45 -29.14 -3.70 -18.02
N ASN A 46 -29.45 -2.49 -18.42
CA ASN A 46 -29.78 -2.16 -19.82
C ASN A 46 -28.52 -2.18 -20.71
N GLU A 47 -27.35 -1.94 -20.11
CA GLU A 47 -26.03 -2.07 -20.76
C GLU A 47 -25.56 -3.54 -20.87
N GLY A 48 -26.33 -4.50 -20.34
CA GLY A 48 -25.97 -5.92 -20.32
C GLY A 48 -24.85 -6.25 -19.31
N ARG A 49 -24.56 -5.37 -18.35
CA ARG A 49 -23.55 -5.62 -17.31
C ARG A 49 -24.02 -6.65 -16.30
N THR A 50 -23.13 -7.54 -15.88
CA THR A 50 -23.40 -8.63 -14.94
C THR A 50 -22.72 -8.38 -13.60
N ALA A 51 -23.32 -8.90 -12.53
CA ALA A 51 -22.85 -8.70 -11.16
C ALA A 51 -23.02 -9.95 -10.27
N GLU A 52 -23.07 -11.13 -10.86
CA GLU A 52 -23.15 -12.39 -10.13
C GLU A 52 -21.93 -12.57 -9.21
N LYS A 53 -22.18 -13.09 -8.01
CA LYS A 53 -21.12 -13.23 -7.00
C LYS A 53 -19.94 -14.06 -7.52
N ILE A 54 -18.73 -13.49 -7.43
CA ILE A 54 -17.47 -14.21 -7.56
C ILE A 54 -17.00 -14.56 -6.15
N SER A 55 -16.97 -15.86 -5.82
CA SER A 55 -16.59 -16.35 -4.49
C SER A 55 -15.09 -16.62 -4.35
N THR A 56 -14.26 -16.10 -5.24
CA THR A 56 -12.80 -16.21 -5.16
C THR A 56 -12.24 -15.17 -4.21
N ALA A 57 -11.32 -15.59 -3.36
CA ALA A 57 -10.54 -14.72 -2.49
C ALA A 57 -9.07 -14.69 -2.93
N TYR A 58 -8.40 -13.59 -2.64
CA TYR A 58 -7.02 -13.33 -3.03
C TYR A 58 -6.17 -12.95 -1.83
N THR A 59 -4.89 -13.28 -1.90
CA THR A 59 -3.91 -12.92 -0.87
C THR A 59 -3.35 -11.53 -1.16
N VAL A 60 -3.41 -10.65 -0.16
CA VAL A 60 -2.75 -9.34 -0.17
C VAL A 60 -1.64 -9.37 0.87
N THR A 61 -0.43 -9.05 0.43
CA THR A 61 0.77 -9.01 1.28
C THR A 61 1.32 -7.60 1.34
N PHE A 62 1.37 -7.03 2.53
CA PHE A 62 1.99 -5.72 2.78
C PHE A 62 3.43 -5.90 3.23
N LYS A 63 4.34 -5.13 2.62
CA LYS A 63 5.78 -5.15 2.94
C LYS A 63 6.28 -3.77 3.34
N VAL A 64 7.17 -3.77 4.33
CA VAL A 64 7.93 -2.61 4.79
C VAL A 64 9.41 -2.95 4.69
N ASN A 65 10.19 -2.19 3.94
CA ASN A 65 11.62 -2.45 3.70
C ASN A 65 11.89 -3.90 3.24
N GLY A 66 11.05 -4.41 2.32
CA GLY A 66 11.14 -5.78 1.79
C GLY A 66 10.60 -6.88 2.73
N GLN A 67 10.35 -6.57 4.00
CA GLN A 67 9.85 -7.54 4.99
C GLN A 67 8.32 -7.55 5.01
N THR A 68 7.72 -8.75 5.02
CA THR A 68 6.27 -8.90 5.15
C THR A 68 5.83 -8.50 6.56
N VAL A 69 4.97 -7.50 6.66
CA VAL A 69 4.41 -7.00 7.91
C VAL A 69 2.95 -7.41 8.13
N LYS A 70 2.24 -7.71 7.03
CA LYS A 70 0.87 -8.21 7.07
C LYS A 70 0.54 -9.03 5.83
N THR A 71 -0.21 -10.11 6.03
CA THR A 71 -0.87 -10.87 4.97
C THR A 71 -2.33 -11.05 5.34
N GLU A 72 -3.24 -10.82 4.39
CA GLU A 72 -4.67 -11.09 4.60
C GLU A 72 -5.30 -11.68 3.35
N THR A 73 -6.40 -12.40 3.54
CA THR A 73 -7.22 -12.94 2.47
C THR A 73 -8.43 -12.04 2.27
N VAL A 74 -8.63 -11.57 1.03
CA VAL A 74 -9.65 -10.57 0.67
C VAL A 74 -10.54 -11.14 -0.43
N GLU A 75 -11.86 -11.10 -0.26
CA GLU A 75 -12.81 -11.50 -1.28
C GLU A 75 -12.75 -10.58 -2.51
N TYR A 76 -13.07 -11.12 -3.68
CA TYR A 76 -13.09 -10.39 -4.96
C TYR A 76 -13.85 -9.05 -4.86
N GLY A 77 -13.21 -7.99 -5.28
CA GLY A 77 -13.77 -6.63 -5.32
C GLY A 77 -13.80 -5.89 -3.98
N HIS A 78 -13.41 -6.53 -2.87
CA HIS A 78 -13.28 -5.89 -1.56
C HIS A 78 -11.95 -5.16 -1.43
N SER A 79 -11.85 -4.27 -0.44
CA SER A 79 -10.62 -3.57 -0.07
C SER A 79 -9.80 -4.41 0.91
N ALA A 80 -8.48 -4.37 0.79
CA ALA A 80 -7.59 -4.81 1.86
C ALA A 80 -7.47 -3.72 2.94
N THR A 81 -6.97 -4.10 4.11
CA THR A 81 -6.73 -3.19 5.24
C THR A 81 -5.24 -3.01 5.46
N ALA A 82 -4.73 -1.80 5.29
CA ALA A 82 -3.33 -1.51 5.53
C ALA A 82 -2.91 -1.78 7.00
N PRO A 83 -1.68 -2.26 7.25
CA PRO A 83 -1.15 -2.42 8.60
C PRO A 83 -0.92 -1.05 9.27
N SER A 84 -1.01 -1.01 10.59
CA SER A 84 -0.68 0.17 11.39
C SER A 84 0.83 0.28 11.69
N ASN A 85 1.53 -0.87 11.71
CA ASN A 85 2.98 -0.90 11.91
C ASN A 85 3.70 -0.76 10.56
N ILE A 86 4.05 0.47 10.22
CA ILE A 86 4.68 0.86 8.95
C ILE A 86 6.12 1.37 9.12
N GLY A 87 6.76 1.08 10.27
CA GLY A 87 8.06 1.67 10.59
C GLY A 87 7.93 3.17 10.89
N SER A 88 8.87 3.99 10.41
CA SER A 88 8.80 5.43 10.62
C SER A 88 7.64 6.05 9.86
N LYS A 89 6.77 6.71 10.61
CA LYS A 89 5.68 7.50 10.03
C LYS A 89 6.15 8.81 9.41
N ARG A 90 7.34 9.29 9.78
CA ARG A 90 7.88 10.58 9.33
C ARG A 90 8.22 10.59 7.84
N TYR A 91 8.83 9.52 7.38
CA TYR A 91 9.29 9.40 5.99
C TYR A 91 8.36 8.59 5.10
N PHE A 92 7.35 7.96 5.68
CA PHE A 92 6.35 7.19 4.94
C PHE A 92 5.48 8.12 4.08
N THR A 93 5.43 7.88 2.78
CA THR A 93 4.65 8.67 1.81
C THR A 93 3.39 7.97 1.36
N GLY A 94 3.30 6.66 1.51
CA GLY A 94 2.15 5.87 1.08
C GLY A 94 2.52 4.43 0.73
N TRP A 95 1.62 3.80 0.02
CA TRP A 95 1.77 2.46 -0.51
C TRP A 95 1.88 2.52 -2.04
N ASP A 96 2.74 1.69 -2.65
CA ASP A 96 3.04 1.69 -4.08
C ASP A 96 1.86 1.29 -4.98
N LYS A 97 0.83 0.65 -4.41
CA LYS A 97 -0.33 0.16 -5.16
C LYS A 97 -1.64 0.44 -4.46
N ASP A 98 -2.69 0.62 -5.25
CA ASP A 98 -4.05 0.67 -4.75
C ASP A 98 -4.51 -0.72 -4.30
N TYR A 99 -4.96 -0.81 -3.05
CA TYR A 99 -5.51 -2.00 -2.42
C TYR A 99 -7.01 -1.86 -2.08
N SER A 100 -7.67 -0.89 -2.70
CA SER A 100 -9.09 -0.60 -2.43
C SER A 100 -10.05 -1.53 -3.14
N CYS A 101 -9.61 -2.25 -4.19
CA CYS A 101 -10.44 -3.19 -4.96
C CYS A 101 -9.61 -4.40 -5.42
N ILE A 102 -9.64 -5.47 -4.65
CA ILE A 102 -8.81 -6.65 -4.88
C ILE A 102 -9.48 -7.61 -5.87
N THR A 103 -8.83 -7.84 -7.00
CA THR A 103 -9.27 -8.76 -8.06
C THR A 103 -8.26 -9.85 -8.41
N LYS A 104 -7.10 -9.82 -7.76
CA LYS A 104 -5.98 -10.78 -7.90
C LYS A 104 -5.09 -10.73 -6.66
N ASN A 105 -4.18 -11.70 -6.51
CA ASN A 105 -3.13 -11.62 -5.49
C ASN A 105 -2.32 -10.33 -5.68
N LEU A 106 -2.01 -9.66 -4.59
CA LEU A 106 -1.36 -8.36 -4.60
C LEU A 106 -0.26 -8.29 -3.55
N GLU A 107 0.90 -7.80 -3.96
CA GLU A 107 1.96 -7.37 -3.07
C GLU A 107 2.00 -5.84 -3.07
N VAL A 108 1.98 -5.24 -1.89
CA VAL A 108 1.91 -3.80 -1.66
C VAL A 108 3.09 -3.40 -0.80
N ASN A 109 3.94 -2.49 -1.30
CA ASN A 109 5.15 -2.06 -0.63
C ASN A 109 4.99 -0.66 -0.07
N ALA A 110 5.51 -0.43 1.14
CA ALA A 110 5.59 0.90 1.73
C ALA A 110 6.60 1.76 0.98
N GLU A 111 6.22 2.98 0.68
CA GLU A 111 7.09 3.99 0.08
C GLU A 111 7.53 5.01 1.11
N TYR A 112 8.80 5.45 1.01
CA TYR A 112 9.42 6.42 1.90
C TYR A 112 10.12 7.50 1.09
N LYS A 113 10.21 8.70 1.66
CA LYS A 113 10.97 9.80 1.06
C LYS A 113 11.88 10.45 2.11
N TYR A 114 13.18 10.34 1.89
CA TYR A 114 14.21 10.83 2.79
C TYR A 114 14.77 12.18 2.29
N ILE A 115 14.26 13.27 2.86
CA ILE A 115 14.71 14.64 2.55
C ILE A 115 15.49 15.18 3.75
N TYR A 116 16.71 15.67 3.49
CA TYR A 116 17.52 16.36 4.47
C TYR A 116 18.21 17.58 3.83
N ASP A 117 18.09 18.74 4.46
CA ASP A 117 18.62 20.03 3.98
C ASP A 117 18.32 20.31 2.49
N GLY A 118 17.08 20.06 2.07
CA GLY A 118 16.60 20.24 0.71
C GLY A 118 17.06 19.19 -0.31
N ALA A 119 17.97 18.27 0.06
CA ALA A 119 18.44 17.19 -0.80
C ALA A 119 17.61 15.90 -0.60
N ASP A 120 17.32 15.20 -1.70
CA ASP A 120 16.61 13.92 -1.71
C ASP A 120 17.60 12.76 -1.66
N TYR A 121 17.61 12.02 -0.56
CA TYR A 121 18.45 10.85 -0.31
C TYR A 121 17.73 9.52 -0.57
N THR A 122 16.47 9.53 -1.03
CA THR A 122 15.62 8.33 -1.14
C THR A 122 16.25 7.22 -1.98
N SER A 123 16.96 7.55 -3.05
CA SER A 123 17.61 6.56 -3.92
C SER A 123 18.86 5.89 -3.33
N VAL A 124 19.47 6.51 -2.34
CA VAL A 124 20.78 6.10 -1.77
C VAL A 124 20.74 5.77 -0.28
N PHE A 125 19.59 5.98 0.37
CA PHE A 125 19.44 5.82 1.81
C PHE A 125 18.15 5.10 2.20
N ASN A 126 18.25 4.21 3.18
CA ASN A 126 17.16 3.58 3.91
C ASN A 126 17.52 3.53 5.39
N ALA A 127 16.76 4.20 6.23
CA ALA A 127 17.08 4.35 7.65
C ALA A 127 17.15 3.00 8.39
N SER A 128 16.20 2.10 8.13
CA SER A 128 16.18 0.78 8.77
C SER A 128 17.40 -0.06 8.34
N TYR A 129 17.75 -0.04 7.05
CA TYR A 129 18.96 -0.71 6.56
C TYR A 129 20.19 -0.16 7.25
N TYR A 130 20.34 1.18 7.26
CA TYR A 130 21.51 1.87 7.81
C TYR A 130 21.70 1.57 9.30
N LEU A 131 20.65 1.68 10.11
CA LEU A 131 20.72 1.39 11.54
C LEU A 131 20.94 -0.11 11.84
N ASN A 132 20.44 -1.01 11.02
CA ASN A 132 20.64 -2.44 11.21
C ASN A 132 22.04 -2.92 10.73
N THR A 133 22.63 -2.21 9.76
CA THR A 133 23.97 -2.53 9.24
C THR A 133 25.09 -2.06 10.16
N TYR A 134 24.90 -0.90 10.81
CA TYR A 134 25.95 -0.29 11.63
C TYR A 134 25.58 -0.31 13.12
N ALA A 135 26.13 -1.32 13.83
CA ALA A 135 25.82 -1.57 15.24
C ALA A 135 26.16 -0.40 16.18
N ASP A 136 27.19 0.37 15.86
CA ASP A 136 27.59 1.59 16.59
C ASP A 136 26.48 2.68 16.48
N LEU A 137 25.91 2.86 15.30
CA LEU A 137 24.80 3.79 15.10
C LEU A 137 23.51 3.30 15.75
N LYS A 138 23.26 2.00 15.66
CA LYS A 138 22.11 1.38 16.36
C LYS A 138 22.21 1.58 17.87
N ALA A 139 23.39 1.43 18.45
CA ALA A 139 23.62 1.65 19.88
C ALA A 139 23.48 3.14 20.27
N ALA A 140 23.93 4.06 19.40
CA ALA A 140 23.88 5.49 19.66
C ALA A 140 22.49 6.13 19.45
N TYR A 141 21.74 5.66 18.44
CA TYR A 141 20.52 6.32 17.96
C TYR A 141 19.26 5.45 18.16
N GLY A 142 19.41 4.16 18.48
CA GLY A 142 18.27 3.23 18.56
C GLY A 142 17.56 3.09 17.22
N ASP A 143 16.28 3.45 17.18
CA ASP A 143 15.44 3.47 15.98
C ASP A 143 15.15 4.90 15.47
N ASP A 144 15.98 5.88 15.87
CA ASP A 144 15.84 7.28 15.46
C ASP A 144 16.31 7.47 14.00
N GLU A 145 15.37 7.37 13.08
CA GLU A 145 15.64 7.47 11.64
C GLU A 145 16.07 8.89 11.21
N GLU A 146 15.71 9.93 11.95
CA GLU A 146 16.14 11.30 11.67
C GLU A 146 17.63 11.47 11.95
N LYS A 147 18.10 10.95 13.08
CA LYS A 147 19.53 10.94 13.40
C LYS A 147 20.32 10.05 12.43
N ALA A 148 19.75 8.94 12.00
CA ALA A 148 20.36 8.08 10.98
C ALA A 148 20.54 8.82 9.66
N LEU A 149 19.50 9.51 9.15
CA LEU A 149 19.60 10.31 7.93
C LEU A 149 20.59 11.47 8.09
N TRP A 150 20.53 12.18 9.22
CA TRP A 150 21.47 13.24 9.55
C TRP A 150 22.92 12.74 9.53
N HIS A 151 23.19 11.61 10.16
CA HIS A 151 24.54 11.01 10.20
C HIS A 151 25.01 10.64 8.79
N PHE A 152 24.15 9.95 8.01
CA PHE A 152 24.49 9.57 6.64
C PHE A 152 24.83 10.79 5.77
N ALA A 153 23.99 11.83 5.86
CA ALA A 153 24.16 13.04 5.07
C ALA A 153 25.45 13.84 5.41
N ASN A 154 25.86 13.86 6.68
CA ASN A 154 26.97 14.69 7.14
C ASN A 154 28.30 13.93 7.30
N TYR A 155 28.27 12.61 7.59
CA TYR A 155 29.45 11.82 7.90
C TYR A 155 29.50 10.49 7.15
N GLY A 156 28.40 9.75 7.10
CA GLY A 156 28.37 8.37 6.65
C GLY A 156 28.88 8.17 5.23
N ARG A 157 28.65 9.13 4.34
CA ARG A 157 29.21 9.12 2.98
C ARG A 157 30.74 9.22 2.97
N ASP A 158 31.28 10.12 3.76
CA ASP A 158 32.73 10.35 3.87
C ASP A 158 33.41 9.20 4.60
N GLU A 159 32.69 8.51 5.49
CA GLU A 159 33.14 7.27 6.15
C GLU A 159 33.01 6.04 5.24
N GLY A 160 32.49 6.19 4.02
CA GLY A 160 32.28 5.08 3.09
C GLY A 160 31.16 4.12 3.52
N ARG A 161 30.21 4.57 4.36
CA ARG A 161 29.09 3.75 4.80
C ARG A 161 28.01 3.65 3.73
N GLN A 162 27.56 2.44 3.49
CA GLN A 162 26.49 2.16 2.55
C GLN A 162 25.13 2.57 3.16
N GLY A 163 24.38 3.42 2.45
CA GLY A 163 23.10 3.94 2.93
C GLY A 163 21.91 3.02 2.70
N ASN A 164 21.94 2.14 1.68
CA ASN A 164 20.92 1.13 1.40
C ASN A 164 21.52 -0.10 0.71
N GLU A 165 20.75 -1.16 0.51
CA GLU A 165 21.22 -2.44 -0.07
C GLU A 165 21.72 -2.32 -1.52
N SER A 166 21.18 -1.39 -2.30
CA SER A 166 21.43 -1.27 -3.74
C SER A 166 22.47 -0.22 -4.12
N PHE A 167 22.87 0.63 -3.20
CA PHE A 167 23.82 1.72 -3.44
C PHE A 167 25.15 1.47 -2.71
N ASN A 168 26.20 1.23 -3.48
CA ASN A 168 27.58 1.15 -2.99
C ASN A 168 28.34 2.43 -3.38
N VAL A 169 29.06 3.03 -2.42
CA VAL A 169 29.84 4.25 -2.62
C VAL A 169 31.21 3.98 -3.27
N TYR A 170 31.58 2.71 -3.49
CA TYR A 170 32.84 2.29 -4.12
C TYR A 170 32.60 1.51 -5.42
#